data_b9f70534c99af3e1628032926e1e75ec
#
_entry.id   b9f70534c99af3e1628032926e1e75ec
#
_cell.length_a   1.000
_cell.length_b   1.000
_cell.length_c   1.000
_cell.angle_alpha   90.00
_cell.angle_beta   90.00
_cell.angle_gamma   90.00
#
_symmetry.space_group_name_H-M   'P 1'
#
loop_
_entity.id
_entity.type
_entity.pdbx_description
1 polymer ?
#
loop_
_entity_poly.entity_id
_entity_poly.type
_entity_poly.pdbx_seq_one_letter_code
_entity_poly.pdbx_strand_id
1 'polypeptide(L)'
;GAKEETPTYDFKMRMAMGDVLEALMIAVIRASGIDIKQTHGKVSLPINKETSIHGEFDIELDDGIYDIKTASPYAFENKFKPDDAYDKIKEQDAFGYVTQGHGYGMASKKPFKGWIALNKSTGEIAVAEARNSDKEKEEVHAKILNTFKSLSNGKPFKRCFTDVEEVFYKKPTGNKTLGIECSYCSFKKDCWKDL
;
A
#
# COMPACT_ATOMS: atom_id res chain seq x y z
N GLY A 1 20.01 -12.97 11.37
CA GLY A 1 19.00 -12.02 10.96
C GLY A 1 17.69 -12.32 11.68
N ALA A 2 16.80 -11.34 11.70
CA ALA A 2 15.46 -11.50 12.25
C ALA A 2 14.70 -12.61 11.50
N LYS A 3 13.92 -13.40 12.23
CA LYS A 3 13.07 -14.43 11.63
C LYS A 3 11.69 -13.84 11.33
N GLU A 4 11.24 -14.02 10.10
CA GLU A 4 9.87 -13.71 9.71
C GLU A 4 8.89 -14.62 10.43
N GLU A 5 7.81 -14.06 10.97
CA GLU A 5 6.74 -14.84 11.59
C GLU A 5 5.93 -15.59 10.53
N THR A 6 5.61 -16.85 10.81
CA THR A 6 4.69 -17.60 9.95
C THR A 6 3.30 -16.95 10.01
N PRO A 7 2.73 -16.57 8.85
CA PRO A 7 1.40 -15.96 8.81
C PRO A 7 0.33 -16.88 9.41
N THR A 8 -0.53 -16.31 10.25
CA THR A 8 -1.67 -17.04 10.83
C THR A 8 -2.71 -17.40 9.77
N TYR A 9 -3.56 -18.37 10.05
CA TYR A 9 -4.68 -18.74 9.17
C TYR A 9 -5.55 -17.53 8.82
N ASP A 10 -5.95 -16.74 9.82
CA ASP A 10 -6.79 -15.55 9.61
C ASP A 10 -6.13 -14.50 8.73
N PHE A 11 -4.80 -14.36 8.84
CA PHE A 11 -4.05 -13.46 7.97
C PHE A 11 -4.07 -13.96 6.52
N LYS A 12 -3.82 -15.26 6.31
CA LYS A 12 -3.88 -15.88 4.98
C LYS A 12 -5.26 -15.76 4.34
N MET A 13 -6.33 -15.99 5.13
CA MET A 13 -7.71 -15.83 4.65
C MET A 13 -8.02 -14.39 4.26
N ARG A 14 -7.54 -13.39 5.02
CA ARG A 14 -7.71 -11.98 4.66
C ARG A 14 -6.99 -11.60 3.36
N MET A 15 -5.81 -12.15 3.12
CA MET A 15 -5.09 -11.96 1.86
C MET A 15 -5.87 -12.58 0.69
N ALA A 16 -6.27 -13.86 0.82
CA ALA A 16 -7.05 -14.54 -0.21
C ALA A 16 -8.39 -13.83 -0.53
N MET A 17 -9.05 -13.26 0.48
CA MET A 17 -10.24 -12.43 0.26
C MET A 17 -9.93 -11.17 -0.55
N GLY A 18 -8.76 -10.56 -0.34
CA GLY A 18 -8.27 -9.45 -1.16
C GLY A 18 -8.19 -9.84 -2.62
N ASP A 19 -7.49 -10.95 -2.91
CA ASP A 19 -7.29 -11.45 -4.28
C ASP A 19 -8.62 -11.77 -4.99
N VAL A 20 -9.57 -12.41 -4.28
CA VAL A 20 -10.90 -12.71 -4.82
C VAL A 20 -11.70 -11.44 -5.15
N LEU A 21 -11.68 -10.45 -4.25
CA LEU A 21 -12.39 -9.19 -4.46
C LEU A 21 -11.75 -8.33 -5.56
N GLU A 22 -10.43 -8.39 -5.71
CA GLU A 22 -9.72 -7.76 -6.83
C GLU A 22 -10.15 -8.40 -8.17
N ALA A 23 -10.16 -9.74 -8.26
CA ALA A 23 -10.64 -10.45 -9.45
C ALA A 23 -12.12 -10.11 -9.78
N LEU A 24 -12.96 -9.98 -8.74
CA LEU A 24 -14.35 -9.52 -8.90
C LEU A 24 -14.39 -8.10 -9.47
N MET A 25 -13.59 -7.18 -8.95
CA MET A 25 -13.54 -5.81 -9.43
C MET A 25 -13.10 -5.73 -10.88
N ILE A 26 -12.10 -6.48 -11.30
CA ILE A 26 -11.67 -6.58 -12.69
C ILE A 26 -12.82 -7.07 -13.58
N ALA A 27 -13.57 -8.07 -13.14
CA ALA A 27 -14.74 -8.58 -13.87
C ALA A 27 -15.85 -7.52 -13.97
N VAL A 28 -16.14 -6.77 -12.91
CA VAL A 28 -17.14 -5.67 -12.90
C VAL A 28 -16.73 -4.55 -13.85
N ILE A 29 -15.46 -4.13 -13.83
CA ILE A 29 -14.93 -3.08 -14.71
C ILE A 29 -15.09 -3.52 -16.18
N ARG A 30 -14.75 -4.75 -16.52
CA ARG A 30 -14.95 -5.31 -17.87
C ARG A 30 -16.43 -5.33 -18.26
N ALA A 31 -17.30 -5.79 -17.36
CA ALA A 31 -18.73 -5.88 -17.62
C ALA A 31 -19.39 -4.50 -17.81
N SER A 32 -18.81 -3.44 -17.26
CA SER A 32 -19.27 -2.05 -17.47
C SER A 32 -18.86 -1.47 -18.84
N GLY A 33 -18.13 -2.22 -19.66
CA GLY A 33 -17.67 -1.78 -20.98
C GLY A 33 -16.38 -0.95 -20.98
N ILE A 34 -15.72 -0.83 -19.84
CA ILE A 34 -14.39 -0.18 -19.74
C ILE A 34 -13.34 -1.14 -20.31
N ASP A 35 -12.53 -0.64 -21.25
CA ASP A 35 -11.47 -1.42 -21.87
C ASP A 35 -10.24 -1.50 -20.95
N ILE A 36 -9.97 -2.69 -20.44
CA ILE A 36 -8.77 -2.98 -19.65
C ILE A 36 -7.67 -3.44 -20.60
N LYS A 37 -6.61 -2.64 -20.73
CA LYS A 37 -5.46 -2.95 -21.63
C LYS A 37 -4.62 -4.08 -21.08
N GLN A 38 -4.42 -4.13 -19.77
CA GLN A 38 -3.63 -5.15 -19.09
C GLN A 38 -4.13 -5.37 -17.66
N THR A 39 -4.06 -6.61 -17.19
CA THR A 39 -4.20 -6.97 -15.77
C THR A 39 -2.91 -7.61 -15.29
N HIS A 40 -2.59 -7.44 -14.00
CA HIS A 40 -1.42 -8.03 -13.34
C HIS A 40 -0.12 -7.76 -14.09
N GLY A 41 0.10 -6.47 -14.40
CA GLY A 41 1.25 -6.03 -15.20
C GLY A 41 2.54 -6.04 -14.41
N LYS A 42 3.44 -6.96 -14.73
CA LYS A 42 4.76 -7.06 -14.09
C LYS A 42 5.65 -5.92 -14.52
N VAL A 43 6.26 -5.28 -13.54
CA VAL A 43 7.15 -4.13 -13.75
C VAL A 43 8.45 -4.31 -12.99
N SER A 44 9.49 -3.61 -13.47
CA SER A 44 10.82 -3.62 -12.86
C SER A 44 11.39 -2.22 -12.86
N LEU A 45 11.62 -1.66 -11.67
CA LEU A 45 12.22 -0.35 -11.46
C LEU A 45 13.72 -0.53 -11.18
N PRO A 46 14.62 -0.16 -12.10
CA PRO A 46 16.05 -0.24 -11.84
C PRO A 46 16.46 0.80 -10.79
N ILE A 47 17.19 0.36 -9.78
CA ILE A 47 17.74 1.20 -8.70
C ILE A 47 19.20 1.54 -8.96
N ASN A 48 19.94 0.56 -9.45
CA ASN A 48 21.33 0.70 -9.90
C ASN A 48 21.62 -0.32 -11.00
N LYS A 49 22.90 -0.46 -11.42
CA LYS A 49 23.29 -1.37 -12.51
C LYS A 49 23.05 -2.86 -12.20
N GLU A 50 22.95 -3.22 -10.92
CA GLU A 50 22.91 -4.62 -10.48
C GLU A 50 21.56 -4.98 -9.84
N THR A 51 20.76 -3.99 -9.46
CA THR A 51 19.55 -4.20 -8.64
C THR A 51 18.34 -3.48 -9.21
N SER A 52 17.23 -4.21 -9.27
CA SER A 52 15.91 -3.67 -9.60
C SER A 52 14.89 -4.08 -8.54
N ILE A 53 13.90 -3.23 -8.33
CA ILE A 53 12.71 -3.56 -7.54
C ILE A 53 11.64 -4.06 -8.51
N HIS A 54 11.12 -5.24 -8.22
CA HIS A 54 10.06 -5.85 -9.01
C HIS A 54 8.70 -5.66 -8.34
N GLY A 55 7.67 -5.53 -9.15
CA GLY A 55 6.30 -5.42 -8.67
C GLY A 55 5.30 -5.77 -9.76
N GLU A 56 4.02 -5.69 -9.41
CA GLU A 56 2.92 -5.98 -10.30
C GLU A 56 1.80 -4.98 -10.00
N PHE A 57 1.32 -4.26 -11.01
CA PHE A 57 0.14 -3.40 -10.88
C PHE A 57 -1.12 -4.17 -11.26
N ASP A 58 -2.26 -3.76 -10.72
CA ASP A 58 -3.47 -4.56 -10.85
C ASP A 58 -4.12 -4.39 -12.23
N ILE A 59 -4.34 -3.15 -12.69
CA ILE A 59 -4.92 -2.89 -14.00
C ILE A 59 -4.31 -1.68 -14.72
N GLU A 60 -4.35 -1.74 -16.04
CA GLU A 60 -4.08 -0.63 -16.95
C GLU A 60 -5.32 -0.30 -17.76
N LEU A 61 -5.71 0.98 -17.75
CA LEU A 61 -6.73 1.57 -18.59
C LEU A 61 -6.09 2.48 -19.64
N ASP A 62 -6.92 3.13 -20.47
CA ASP A 62 -6.44 4.01 -21.54
C ASP A 62 -5.57 5.17 -21.03
N ASP A 63 -5.85 5.69 -19.85
CA ASP A 63 -5.22 6.87 -19.29
C ASP A 63 -4.06 6.57 -18.32
N GLY A 64 -3.82 5.30 -17.98
CA GLY A 64 -2.72 4.87 -17.11
C GLY A 64 -3.02 3.66 -16.26
N ILE A 65 -2.24 3.48 -15.20
CA ILE A 65 -2.35 2.34 -14.30
C ILE A 65 -3.09 2.70 -13.02
N TYR A 66 -3.81 1.73 -12.50
CA TYR A 66 -4.56 1.80 -11.24
C TYR A 66 -4.23 0.62 -10.35
N ASP A 67 -4.37 0.83 -9.08
CA ASP A 67 -4.25 -0.18 -8.05
C ASP A 67 -5.63 -0.40 -7.40
N ILE A 68 -6.04 -1.66 -7.25
CA ILE A 68 -7.35 -2.01 -6.70
C ILE A 68 -7.20 -2.24 -5.19
N LYS A 69 -8.04 -1.60 -4.40
CA LYS A 69 -8.03 -1.76 -2.95
C LYS A 69 -9.39 -2.19 -2.42
N THR A 70 -9.38 -3.15 -1.52
CA THR A 70 -10.56 -3.51 -0.75
C THR A 70 -10.49 -2.88 0.63
N ALA A 71 -11.52 -2.15 1.01
CA ALA A 71 -11.52 -1.35 2.22
C ALA A 71 -12.64 -1.77 3.18
N SER A 72 -12.37 -1.64 4.49
CA SER A 72 -13.44 -1.63 5.49
C SER A 72 -14.32 -0.39 5.31
N PRO A 73 -15.58 -0.37 5.80
CA PRO A 73 -16.42 0.82 5.73
C PRO A 73 -15.73 2.08 6.24
N TYR A 74 -15.03 1.97 7.38
CA TYR A 74 -14.29 3.09 7.95
C TYR A 74 -13.16 3.59 7.02
N ALA A 75 -12.34 2.70 6.50
CA ALA A 75 -11.25 3.08 5.61
C ALA A 75 -11.78 3.62 4.27
N PHE A 76 -12.88 3.07 3.76
CA PHE A 76 -13.53 3.54 2.55
C PHE A 76 -14.02 4.99 2.69
N GLU A 77 -14.83 5.27 3.72
CA GLU A 77 -15.42 6.59 3.95
C GLU A 77 -14.38 7.67 4.34
N ASN A 78 -13.31 7.30 5.04
CA ASN A 78 -12.37 8.27 5.56
C ASN A 78 -11.06 8.40 4.75
N LYS A 79 -10.80 7.47 3.83
CA LYS A 79 -9.52 7.45 3.11
C LYS A 79 -9.68 7.46 1.58
N PHE A 80 -10.62 6.69 1.02
CA PHE A 80 -10.72 6.52 -0.44
C PHE A 80 -11.83 7.34 -1.10
N LYS A 81 -12.92 7.61 -0.39
CA LYS A 81 -14.10 8.30 -0.92
C LYS A 81 -14.06 9.84 -0.86
N PRO A 82 -13.40 10.50 0.11
CA PRO A 82 -13.37 11.95 0.18
C PRO A 82 -12.72 12.61 -1.05
N ASP A 83 -13.11 13.84 -1.37
CA ASP A 83 -12.53 14.64 -2.46
C ASP A 83 -11.01 14.87 -2.27
N ASP A 84 -10.53 14.89 -1.01
CA ASP A 84 -9.14 14.97 -0.64
C ASP A 84 -8.47 13.60 -0.38
N ALA A 85 -9.02 12.53 -0.98
CA ALA A 85 -8.59 11.15 -0.76
C ALA A 85 -7.08 10.94 -0.89
N TYR A 86 -6.43 11.58 -1.86
CA TYR A 86 -4.98 11.47 -2.02
C TYR A 86 -4.23 11.94 -0.77
N ASP A 87 -4.61 13.08 -0.19
CA ASP A 87 -3.99 13.62 1.02
C ASP A 87 -4.25 12.70 2.20
N LYS A 88 -5.47 12.18 2.35
CA LYS A 88 -5.82 11.21 3.40
C LYS A 88 -5.00 9.92 3.29
N ILE A 89 -4.80 9.42 2.08
CA ILE A 89 -3.96 8.24 1.84
C ILE A 89 -2.52 8.57 2.19
N LYS A 90 -1.99 9.72 1.76
CA LYS A 90 -0.60 10.14 1.98
C LYS A 90 -0.29 10.38 3.46
N GLU A 91 -1.19 11.01 4.21
CA GLU A 91 -1.06 11.26 5.65
C GLU A 91 -0.99 9.97 6.47
N GLN A 92 -1.74 8.96 6.08
CA GLN A 92 -1.87 7.68 6.79
C GLN A 92 -1.35 6.51 5.95
N ASP A 93 -0.22 6.71 5.26
CA ASP A 93 0.35 5.73 4.34
C ASP A 93 1.18 4.66 5.06
N ALA A 94 0.56 4.00 6.05
CA ALA A 94 1.17 2.93 6.83
C ALA A 94 1.65 1.74 5.97
N PHE A 95 1.02 1.54 4.80
CA PHE A 95 1.30 0.42 3.90
C PHE A 95 2.05 0.82 2.63
N GLY A 96 2.41 2.09 2.48
CA GLY A 96 3.20 2.58 1.36
C GLY A 96 2.44 2.66 0.03
N TYR A 97 1.12 2.87 0.05
CA TYR A 97 0.28 2.92 -1.15
C TYR A 97 0.74 3.96 -2.17
N VAL A 98 1.10 5.17 -1.69
CA VAL A 98 1.61 6.24 -2.56
C VAL A 98 2.93 5.82 -3.21
N THR A 99 3.86 5.27 -2.40
CA THR A 99 5.16 4.81 -2.89
C THR A 99 5.02 3.64 -3.87
N GLN A 100 4.11 2.70 -3.60
CA GLN A 100 3.81 1.55 -4.44
C GLN A 100 3.26 2.00 -5.80
N GLY A 101 2.19 2.80 -5.80
CA GLY A 101 1.53 3.23 -7.03
C GLY A 101 2.45 4.05 -7.94
N HIS A 102 3.13 5.07 -7.39
CA HIS A 102 4.09 5.84 -8.17
C HIS A 102 5.32 5.03 -8.59
N GLY A 103 5.75 4.06 -7.78
CA GLY A 103 6.80 3.10 -8.15
C GLY A 103 6.41 2.30 -9.38
N TYR A 104 5.17 1.81 -9.45
CA TYR A 104 4.62 1.14 -10.62
C TYR A 104 4.56 2.08 -11.84
N GLY A 105 4.11 3.32 -11.64
CA GLY A 105 4.08 4.34 -12.70
C GLY A 105 5.47 4.60 -13.30
N MET A 106 6.49 4.77 -12.46
CA MET A 106 7.87 4.96 -12.91
C MET A 106 8.41 3.73 -13.65
N ALA A 107 8.16 2.53 -13.12
CA ALA A 107 8.65 1.28 -13.70
C ALA A 107 7.98 0.95 -15.04
N SER A 108 6.68 1.21 -15.18
CA SER A 108 5.92 1.01 -16.42
C SER A 108 6.07 2.13 -17.44
N LYS A 109 6.63 3.29 -17.04
CA LYS A 109 6.66 4.55 -17.82
C LYS A 109 5.26 5.05 -18.18
N LYS A 110 4.27 4.78 -17.33
CA LYS A 110 2.87 5.19 -17.47
C LYS A 110 2.45 5.97 -16.23
N PRO A 111 1.50 6.93 -16.33
CA PRO A 111 1.04 7.62 -15.14
C PRO A 111 0.31 6.65 -14.20
N PHE A 112 0.62 6.74 -12.92
CA PHE A 112 -0.21 6.13 -11.89
C PHE A 112 -1.41 7.05 -11.64
N LYS A 113 -2.61 6.57 -11.92
CA LYS A 113 -3.82 7.38 -11.89
C LYS A 113 -4.53 7.36 -10.54
N GLY A 114 -4.31 6.32 -9.73
CA GLY A 114 -4.87 6.25 -8.39
C GLY A 114 -5.35 4.85 -8.00
N TRP A 115 -6.26 4.86 -7.06
CA TRP A 115 -6.81 3.63 -6.47
C TRP A 115 -8.29 3.50 -6.81
N ILE A 116 -8.68 2.30 -7.24
CA ILE A 116 -10.10 1.92 -7.34
C ILE A 116 -10.43 1.13 -6.08
N ALA A 117 -11.20 1.73 -5.17
CA ALA A 117 -11.49 1.16 -3.88
C ALA A 117 -12.88 0.55 -3.83
N LEU A 118 -12.99 -0.68 -3.31
CA LEU A 118 -14.24 -1.38 -3.03
C LEU A 118 -14.52 -1.39 -1.53
N ASN A 119 -15.67 -0.86 -1.11
CA ASN A 119 -16.18 -1.10 0.23
C ASN A 119 -16.67 -2.56 0.34
N LYS A 120 -15.88 -3.40 1.02
CA LYS A 120 -16.17 -4.84 1.12
C LYS A 120 -17.44 -5.21 1.87
N SER A 121 -18.10 -4.24 2.52
CA SER A 121 -19.37 -4.47 3.25
C SER A 121 -20.60 -4.04 2.47
N THR A 122 -20.48 -3.00 1.62
CA THR A 122 -21.62 -2.44 0.87
C THR A 122 -21.54 -2.69 -0.63
N GLY A 123 -20.36 -3.03 -1.16
CA GLY A 123 -20.12 -3.12 -2.60
C GLY A 123 -19.93 -1.76 -3.28
N GLU A 124 -19.95 -0.65 -2.54
CA GLU A 124 -19.73 0.69 -3.10
C GLU A 124 -18.30 0.84 -3.61
N ILE A 125 -18.16 1.54 -4.74
CA ILE A 125 -16.87 1.76 -5.42
C ILE A 125 -16.57 3.26 -5.42
N ALA A 126 -15.33 3.61 -5.14
CA ALA A 126 -14.78 4.95 -5.26
C ALA A 126 -13.45 4.94 -6.00
N VAL A 127 -13.15 6.04 -6.70
CA VAL A 127 -11.84 6.27 -7.33
C VAL A 127 -11.14 7.39 -6.59
N ALA A 128 -10.02 7.07 -5.96
CA ALA A 128 -9.14 8.04 -5.33
C ALA A 128 -8.02 8.39 -6.30
N GLU A 129 -8.09 9.58 -6.92
CA GLU A 129 -7.14 10.00 -7.94
C GLU A 129 -5.76 10.31 -7.36
N ALA A 130 -4.69 9.88 -8.04
CA ALA A 130 -3.32 10.20 -7.67
C ALA A 130 -2.87 11.55 -8.20
N ARG A 131 -2.03 12.25 -7.45
CA ARG A 131 -1.33 13.45 -7.94
C ARG A 131 -0.07 13.03 -8.70
N ASN A 132 0.07 13.52 -9.92
CA ASN A 132 1.18 13.17 -10.82
C ASN A 132 2.12 14.37 -11.10
N SER A 133 2.28 15.30 -10.15
CA SER A 133 3.27 16.37 -10.28
C SER A 133 4.70 15.82 -10.27
N ASP A 134 5.60 16.51 -10.93
CA ASP A 134 7.03 16.12 -10.94
C ASP A 134 7.60 16.11 -9.53
N LYS A 135 7.20 17.07 -8.69
CA LYS A 135 7.57 17.12 -7.27
C LYS A 135 7.17 15.84 -6.53
N GLU A 136 5.93 15.34 -6.73
CA GLU A 136 5.44 14.12 -6.10
C GLU A 136 6.25 12.90 -6.52
N LYS A 137 6.55 12.80 -7.81
CA LYS A 137 7.38 11.70 -8.36
C LYS A 137 8.82 11.75 -7.82
N GLU A 138 9.42 12.93 -7.71
CA GLU A 138 10.74 13.11 -7.13
C GLU A 138 10.79 12.73 -5.65
N GLU A 139 9.79 13.14 -4.84
CA GLU A 139 9.68 12.77 -3.43
C GLU A 139 9.59 11.25 -3.26
N VAL A 140 8.74 10.60 -4.05
CA VAL A 140 8.59 9.14 -4.01
C VAL A 140 9.87 8.43 -4.46
N HIS A 141 10.48 8.87 -5.55
CA HIS A 141 11.73 8.31 -6.03
C HIS A 141 12.85 8.42 -4.98
N ALA A 142 12.99 9.60 -4.37
CA ALA A 142 13.95 9.81 -3.29
C ALA A 142 13.69 8.89 -2.09
N LYS A 143 12.42 8.69 -1.72
CA LYS A 143 12.02 7.76 -0.64
C LYS A 143 12.44 6.32 -0.97
N ILE A 144 12.17 5.84 -2.19
CA ILE A 144 12.58 4.50 -2.67
C ILE A 144 14.10 4.34 -2.58
N LEU A 145 14.86 5.28 -3.12
CA LEU A 145 16.33 5.23 -3.11
C LEU A 145 16.90 5.26 -1.70
N ASN A 146 16.35 6.08 -0.80
CA ASN A 146 16.80 6.17 0.59
C ASN A 146 16.50 4.88 1.36
N THR A 147 15.34 4.27 1.12
CA THR A 147 14.99 2.97 1.70
C THR A 147 15.97 1.90 1.23
N PHE A 148 16.24 1.83 -0.08
CA PHE A 148 17.20 0.89 -0.64
C PHE A 148 18.62 1.10 -0.05
N LYS A 149 19.11 2.32 0.02
CA LYS A 149 20.41 2.64 0.65
C LYS A 149 20.46 2.18 2.11
N SER A 150 19.38 2.37 2.85
CA SER A 150 19.30 1.92 4.25
C SER A 150 19.34 0.41 4.38
N LEU A 151 18.72 -0.33 3.45
CA LEU A 151 18.77 -1.79 3.40
C LEU A 151 20.15 -2.34 2.99
N SER A 152 20.86 -1.63 2.12
CA SER A 152 22.11 -2.10 1.50
C SER A 152 23.37 -1.72 2.29
N ASN A 153 23.27 -0.87 3.33
CA ASN A 153 24.44 -0.34 4.03
C ASN A 153 25.06 -1.31 5.08
N GLY A 154 24.45 -2.49 5.29
CA GLY A 154 24.92 -3.51 6.22
C GLY A 154 24.85 -3.14 7.72
N LYS A 155 24.31 -1.97 8.05
CA LYS A 155 24.16 -1.53 9.45
C LYS A 155 22.89 -2.12 10.07
N PRO A 156 22.87 -2.37 11.39
CA PRO A 156 21.65 -2.76 12.08
C PRO A 156 20.53 -1.73 11.85
N PHE A 157 19.32 -2.21 11.59
CA PHE A 157 18.17 -1.34 11.47
C PHE A 157 17.81 -0.71 12.80
N LYS A 158 17.50 0.59 12.77
CA LYS A 158 16.76 1.22 13.85
C LYS A 158 15.26 0.92 13.67
N ARG A 159 14.51 0.96 14.76
CA ARG A 159 13.04 0.90 14.68
C ARG A 159 12.54 2.00 13.75
N CYS A 160 11.70 1.61 12.78
CA CYS A 160 11.16 2.55 11.78
C CYS A 160 10.06 3.43 12.39
N PHE A 161 9.38 2.90 13.41
CA PHE A 161 8.24 3.55 14.06
C PHE A 161 8.42 3.46 15.59
N THR A 162 7.75 4.35 16.31
CA THR A 162 7.71 4.36 17.77
C THR A 162 6.47 3.62 18.28
N ASP A 163 6.48 3.26 19.56
CA ASP A 163 5.27 2.86 20.26
C ASP A 163 4.28 4.03 20.31
N VAL A 164 3.01 3.69 20.43
CA VAL A 164 1.92 4.65 20.58
C VAL A 164 1.20 4.45 21.91
N GLU A 165 0.51 5.46 22.39
CA GLU A 165 -0.32 5.34 23.58
C GLU A 165 -1.51 4.42 23.30
N GLU A 166 -1.73 3.44 24.18
CA GLU A 166 -2.91 2.58 24.08
C GLU A 166 -4.17 3.35 24.43
N VAL A 167 -5.16 3.29 23.54
CA VAL A 167 -6.45 3.94 23.71
C VAL A 167 -7.55 2.90 23.75
N PHE A 168 -8.34 2.87 24.85
CA PHE A 168 -9.50 2.01 25.01
C PHE A 168 -10.76 2.87 25.19
N TYR A 169 -11.78 2.66 24.35
CA TYR A 169 -12.98 3.50 24.30
C TYR A 169 -12.69 5.01 24.22
N LYS A 170 -11.75 5.40 23.36
CA LYS A 170 -11.29 6.80 23.17
C LYS A 170 -10.63 7.43 24.41
N LYS A 171 -10.22 6.64 25.39
CA LYS A 171 -9.51 7.12 26.58
C LYS A 171 -8.12 6.47 26.62
N PRO A 172 -7.07 7.26 26.88
CA PRO A 172 -5.74 6.71 27.12
C PRO A 172 -5.75 5.76 28.31
N THR A 173 -5.07 4.62 28.17
CA THR A 173 -4.92 3.65 29.28
C THR A 173 -3.67 3.91 30.13
N GLY A 174 -2.76 4.74 29.65
CA GLY A 174 -1.44 4.94 30.21
C GLY A 174 -0.40 3.89 29.79
N ASN A 175 -0.81 2.85 29.08
CA ASN A 175 0.08 1.84 28.52
C ASN A 175 0.58 2.24 27.13
N LYS A 176 1.65 1.57 26.69
CA LYS A 176 2.18 1.67 25.33
C LYS A 176 1.80 0.43 24.53
N THR A 177 1.53 0.63 23.24
CA THR A 177 1.24 -0.45 22.30
C THR A 177 1.94 -0.21 20.95
N LEU A 178 1.94 -1.23 20.10
CA LEU A 178 2.48 -1.10 18.75
C LEU A 178 1.60 -0.22 17.87
N GLY A 179 2.22 0.72 17.15
CA GLY A 179 1.54 1.41 16.06
C GLY A 179 1.03 0.44 14.99
N ILE A 180 0.09 0.90 14.16
CA ILE A 180 -0.55 0.06 13.14
C ILE A 180 0.47 -0.57 12.18
N GLU A 181 1.52 0.15 11.82
CA GLU A 181 2.59 -0.31 10.94
C GLU A 181 3.33 -1.51 11.54
N CYS A 182 3.59 -1.45 12.83
CA CYS A 182 4.28 -2.52 13.56
C CYS A 182 3.36 -3.70 13.85
N SER A 183 2.07 -3.47 14.06
CA SER A 183 1.11 -4.54 14.37
C SER A 183 0.99 -5.57 13.24
N TYR A 184 1.17 -5.14 11.98
CA TYR A 184 1.17 -6.00 10.79
C TYR A 184 2.56 -6.44 10.33
N CYS A 185 3.63 -6.01 11.00
CA CYS A 185 5.00 -6.34 10.61
C CYS A 185 5.38 -7.78 10.98
N SER A 186 5.87 -8.54 10.01
CA SER A 186 6.36 -9.92 10.21
C SER A 186 7.55 -10.03 11.16
N PHE A 187 8.25 -8.92 11.39
CA PHE A 187 9.45 -8.86 12.23
C PHE A 187 9.21 -8.24 13.62
N LYS A 188 7.93 -8.00 13.97
CA LYS A 188 7.59 -7.27 15.20
C LYS A 188 8.17 -7.90 16.48
N LYS A 189 8.17 -9.23 16.61
CA LYS A 189 8.70 -9.92 17.79
C LYS A 189 10.20 -9.68 17.98
N ASP A 190 10.95 -9.63 16.88
CA ASP A 190 12.39 -9.35 16.96
C ASP A 190 12.68 -7.88 17.20
N CYS A 191 11.85 -7.01 16.64
CA CYS A 191 12.00 -5.55 16.75
C CYS A 191 11.57 -5.01 18.12
N TRP A 192 10.56 -5.64 18.74
CA TRP A 192 9.89 -5.18 19.95
C TRP A 192 9.97 -6.21 21.09
N LYS A 193 11.19 -6.74 21.34
CA LYS A 193 11.41 -7.76 22.40
C LYS A 193 11.12 -7.27 23.81
N ASP A 194 11.06 -5.95 23.99
CA ASP A 194 10.94 -5.28 25.30
C ASP A 194 9.51 -4.72 25.54
N LEU A 195 8.53 -5.03 24.69
CA LEU A 195 7.12 -4.62 24.79
C LEU A 195 6.22 -5.78 25.11
#